data_f4465b3796cae02966c81ae8774ffafb
#
_entry.id   f4465b3796cae02966c81ae8774ffafb
#
_cell.length_a   1.000
_cell.length_b   1.000
_cell.length_c   1.000
_cell.angle_alpha   90.00
_cell.angle_beta   90.00
_cell.angle_gamma   90.00
#
_symmetry.space_group_name_H-M   'P 1'
#
loop_
_entity.id
_entity.type
_entity.pdbx_description
1 polymer ?
#
loop_
_entity_poly.entity_id
_entity_poly.type
_entity_poly.pdbx_seq_one_letter_code
_entity_poly.pdbx_strand_id
1 'polypeptide(L)'
;MGISSAAPHRSVWSHWAQLRWLTSFHRRTLTQQSMNYASGTLQQRKPPGVPTSVVSRPRGVRPQGRRAFHAASCSFQEVMLTSERYRVQRLPFSHLSDRDVAFFEGIMPGRVITNPEELKPFNVDWLKSVRGSSKLMLKPQTTVEVSQVLRYCHERNLAVNPQGGNTGLVGGSVPVFDEIILSTVLMNQIISFDKVLADGSVMDCLASLRKDNTGYDLKQLFIGSEGTLGVITAVSILCPQKPKAVNLAFLGCQSFTKVLETFTTCRAMLGEILSAYEFMDEKCMELVEKHLKLSSPVAGSPFYVLIETSGSSSTHDEEKLNNFLEQAMTSGLVTDGTVATDDKKIKMLWSLRERITEALTHDGYVYKYDISLPVGKLYDLVTDTRARLGHNAKNVVGYGHLGDGNLHLNITADSYSHSLLDAIEPFVYEWTARYHGSISAEHGLGFKKKQFIQYSKPSEAVFLMQRFKAMLDPKGILNPYKMLPSGS
;
A
#
# COMPACT_ATOMS: atom_id res chain seq x y z
N MET A 1 35.30 -28.29 29.33
CA MET A 1 34.72 -28.68 28.03
C MET A 1 33.73 -27.60 27.66
N GLY A 2 34.14 -26.69 26.80
CA GLY A 2 33.31 -25.56 26.38
C GLY A 2 32.49 -25.94 25.16
N ILE A 3 31.20 -25.55 25.15
CA ILE A 3 30.37 -25.53 23.94
C ILE A 3 29.99 -24.06 23.74
N SER A 4 30.64 -23.45 22.77
CA SER A 4 30.30 -22.13 22.23
C SER A 4 29.12 -22.30 21.27
N SER A 5 27.93 -21.78 21.61
CA SER A 5 26.83 -21.62 20.69
C SER A 5 26.80 -20.19 20.15
N ALA A 6 27.29 -20.02 18.95
CA ALA A 6 27.12 -18.76 18.20
C ALA A 6 25.66 -18.63 17.75
N ALA A 7 24.94 -17.64 18.27
CA ALA A 7 23.64 -17.24 17.77
C ALA A 7 23.80 -16.50 16.43
N PRO A 8 22.91 -16.73 15.44
CA PRO A 8 22.98 -16.00 14.18
C PRO A 8 22.54 -14.55 14.37
N HIS A 9 23.38 -13.61 13.96
CA HIS A 9 23.06 -12.19 13.85
C HIS A 9 21.82 -12.01 12.92
N ARG A 10 20.67 -11.69 13.49
CA ARG A 10 19.53 -11.20 12.72
C ARG A 10 19.90 -9.85 12.12
N SER A 11 19.84 -9.74 10.81
CA SER A 11 20.20 -8.55 10.07
C SER A 11 19.26 -7.38 10.42
N VAL A 12 19.85 -6.30 10.88
CA VAL A 12 19.19 -5.01 11.19
C VAL A 12 18.55 -4.35 9.95
N TRP A 13 18.75 -4.90 8.77
CA TRP A 13 18.44 -4.32 7.47
C TRP A 13 16.95 -4.38 7.06
N SER A 14 16.19 -5.37 7.54
CA SER A 14 14.77 -5.51 7.16
C SER A 14 13.88 -4.36 7.66
N HIS A 15 14.22 -3.74 8.77
CA HIS A 15 13.45 -2.62 9.34
C HIS A 15 13.65 -1.28 8.61
N TRP A 16 14.81 -1.10 7.96
CA TRP A 16 15.16 0.16 7.30
C TRP A 16 14.51 0.33 5.94
N ALA A 17 14.34 -0.73 5.18
CA ALA A 17 13.65 -0.71 3.89
C ALA A 17 12.16 -0.38 4.07
N GLN A 18 11.50 -0.98 5.08
CA GLN A 18 10.08 -0.72 5.37
C GLN A 18 9.80 0.73 5.79
N LEU A 19 10.66 1.34 6.61
CA LEU A 19 10.50 2.73 7.02
C LEU A 19 10.74 3.73 5.87
N ARG A 20 11.65 3.45 4.96
CA ARG A 20 11.87 4.29 3.77
C ARG A 20 10.69 4.22 2.79
N TRP A 21 10.09 3.06 2.63
CA TRP A 21 8.94 2.88 1.75
C TRP A 21 7.72 3.65 2.27
N LEU A 22 7.42 3.57 3.57
CA LEU A 22 6.33 4.32 4.20
C LEU A 22 6.52 5.85 4.08
N THR A 23 7.73 6.36 4.24
CA THR A 23 7.99 7.81 4.14
C THR A 23 8.02 8.33 2.71
N SER A 24 8.50 7.54 1.75
CA SER A 24 8.50 7.88 0.33
C SER A 24 7.08 7.89 -0.26
N PHE A 25 6.28 6.88 0.05
CA PHE A 25 4.91 6.75 -0.43
C PHE A 25 3.99 7.86 0.14
N HIS A 26 4.09 8.14 1.43
CA HIS A 26 3.29 9.20 2.08
C HIS A 26 3.62 10.61 1.56
N ARG A 27 4.89 10.94 1.31
CA ARG A 27 5.26 12.25 0.73
C ARG A 27 4.75 12.41 -0.70
N ARG A 28 4.74 11.34 -1.52
CA ARG A 28 4.28 11.43 -2.91
C ARG A 28 2.77 11.49 -3.03
N THR A 29 2.02 10.79 -2.18
CA THR A 29 0.55 10.85 -2.15
C THR A 29 0.05 12.22 -1.68
N LEU A 30 0.68 12.81 -0.68
CA LEU A 30 0.33 14.15 -0.20
C LEU A 30 0.64 15.26 -1.24
N THR A 31 1.73 15.12 -2.00
CA THR A 31 2.07 16.10 -3.07
C THR A 31 1.09 16.00 -4.25
N GLN A 32 0.61 14.81 -4.57
CA GLN A 32 -0.36 14.62 -5.65
C GLN A 32 -1.77 15.06 -5.24
N GLN A 33 -2.16 14.86 -3.97
CA GLN A 33 -3.42 15.38 -3.44
C GLN A 33 -3.41 16.91 -3.29
N SER A 34 -2.28 17.53 -2.89
CA SER A 34 -2.18 18.98 -2.82
C SER A 34 -2.21 19.66 -4.20
N MET A 35 -1.71 19.02 -5.26
CA MET A 35 -1.84 19.54 -6.63
C MET A 35 -3.26 19.47 -7.17
N ASN A 36 -4.07 18.48 -6.78
CA ASN A 36 -5.47 18.38 -7.21
C ASN A 36 -6.42 19.33 -6.45
N TYR A 37 -6.03 19.82 -5.27
CA TYR A 37 -6.80 20.83 -4.53
C TYR A 37 -6.45 22.28 -4.91
N ALA A 38 -5.30 22.53 -5.55
CA ALA A 38 -4.88 23.88 -5.95
C ALA A 38 -5.47 24.36 -7.29
N SER A 39 -6.21 23.52 -8.02
CA SER A 39 -6.84 23.86 -9.30
C SER A 39 -8.29 24.40 -9.20
N GLY A 40 -8.82 24.55 -8.01
CA GLY A 40 -10.13 25.13 -7.74
C GLY A 40 -10.06 26.49 -7.09
N THR A 41 -10.36 27.54 -7.86
CA THR A 41 -10.62 28.93 -7.46
C THR A 41 -9.41 29.86 -7.25
N LEU A 42 -8.98 30.46 -8.35
CA LEU A 42 -8.39 31.79 -8.38
C LEU A 42 -9.27 32.71 -9.26
N GLN A 43 -10.20 33.38 -8.63
CA GLN A 43 -10.84 34.57 -9.22
C GLN A 43 -9.81 35.68 -9.38
N GLN A 44 -9.42 36.00 -10.58
CA GLN A 44 -8.60 37.15 -10.93
C GLN A 44 -9.37 38.45 -10.71
N ARG A 45 -8.86 39.30 -9.82
CA ARG A 45 -9.20 40.73 -9.79
C ARG A 45 -8.45 41.44 -10.91
N LYS A 46 -9.21 42.13 -11.77
CA LYS A 46 -8.70 43.04 -12.83
C LYS A 46 -8.11 44.32 -12.23
N PRO A 47 -6.97 44.83 -12.75
CA PRO A 47 -6.62 46.22 -12.62
C PRO A 47 -7.22 47.10 -13.75
N PRO A 48 -7.34 48.42 -13.59
CA PRO A 48 -8.13 49.28 -14.48
C PRO A 48 -7.33 49.87 -15.66
N GLY A 49 -7.99 49.94 -16.74
CA GLY A 49 -8.02 50.79 -17.89
C GLY A 49 -6.80 51.40 -18.57
N VAL A 50 -6.70 51.26 -19.90
CA VAL A 50 -6.33 52.29 -20.91
C VAL A 50 -6.85 51.79 -22.31
N PRO A 51 -7.06 52.70 -23.32
CA PRO A 51 -8.24 52.62 -24.21
C PRO A 51 -8.00 52.07 -25.65
N THR A 52 -9.13 51.76 -26.22
CA THR A 52 -9.50 51.50 -27.62
C THR A 52 -8.59 51.97 -28.76
N SER A 53 -8.35 51.09 -29.74
CA SER A 53 -8.32 51.41 -31.16
C SER A 53 -9.00 50.32 -31.99
N VAL A 54 -9.81 50.80 -32.91
CA VAL A 54 -10.68 50.10 -33.86
C VAL A 54 -9.86 49.57 -35.03
N VAL A 55 -10.01 48.34 -35.44
CA VAL A 55 -9.76 47.88 -36.82
C VAL A 55 -10.73 46.77 -37.23
N SER A 56 -11.24 46.94 -38.40
CA SER A 56 -12.28 46.30 -39.21
C SER A 56 -12.22 44.79 -39.39
N ARG A 57 -13.42 44.22 -39.52
CA ARG A 57 -13.72 42.82 -39.99
C ARG A 57 -13.42 42.61 -41.47
N PRO A 58 -13.11 41.39 -41.90
CA PRO A 58 -13.65 40.84 -43.13
C PRO A 58 -14.56 39.62 -42.92
N ARG A 59 -15.42 39.46 -43.90
CA ARG A 59 -16.58 38.56 -43.95
C ARG A 59 -16.24 37.08 -44.16
N GLY A 60 -16.99 36.22 -43.51
CA GLY A 60 -17.73 35.11 -44.14
C GLY A 60 -16.95 33.83 -44.50
N VAL A 61 -17.00 32.83 -43.63
CA VAL A 61 -16.97 31.41 -44.02
C VAL A 61 -18.03 30.66 -43.21
N ARG A 62 -18.89 29.87 -43.90
CA ARG A 62 -19.98 29.06 -43.36
C ARG A 62 -19.41 27.92 -42.50
N PRO A 63 -20.02 27.54 -41.38
CA PRO A 63 -19.59 26.40 -40.60
C PRO A 63 -20.12 25.09 -41.22
N GLN A 64 -19.21 24.21 -41.59
CA GLN A 64 -19.46 22.78 -41.84
C GLN A 64 -19.71 22.04 -40.54
N GLY A 65 -20.65 21.09 -40.61
CA GLY A 65 -21.22 20.24 -39.59
C GLY A 65 -20.40 19.91 -38.33
N ARG A 66 -20.98 20.23 -37.20
CA ARG A 66 -20.58 19.63 -35.91
C ARG A 66 -20.92 18.13 -35.94
N ARG A 67 -19.89 17.29 -36.03
CA ARG A 67 -20.01 15.89 -35.61
C ARG A 67 -20.18 15.91 -34.09
N ALA A 68 -21.36 15.49 -33.64
CA ALA A 68 -21.60 15.21 -32.22
C ALA A 68 -20.68 14.07 -31.82
N PHE A 69 -19.67 14.36 -30.97
CA PHE A 69 -18.99 13.35 -30.21
C PHE A 69 -20.02 12.81 -29.21
N HIS A 70 -20.56 11.63 -29.49
CA HIS A 70 -21.20 10.83 -28.46
C HIS A 70 -20.10 10.51 -27.45
N ALA A 71 -20.08 11.23 -26.34
CA ALA A 71 -19.42 10.78 -25.13
C ALA A 71 -20.13 9.48 -24.75
N ALA A 72 -19.49 8.34 -25.02
CA ALA A 72 -19.87 7.10 -24.42
C ALA A 72 -19.79 7.33 -22.90
N SER A 73 -20.93 7.44 -22.24
CA SER A 73 -21.00 7.39 -20.79
C SER A 73 -20.53 6.00 -20.40
N CYS A 74 -19.27 5.87 -20.01
CA CYS A 74 -18.85 4.75 -19.19
C CYS A 74 -19.70 4.83 -17.92
N SER A 75 -20.77 4.09 -17.86
CA SER A 75 -21.47 3.82 -16.62
C SER A 75 -20.46 3.08 -15.76
N PHE A 76 -19.82 3.79 -14.83
CA PHE A 76 -19.02 3.15 -13.78
C PHE A 76 -19.97 2.24 -13.01
N GLN A 77 -19.85 0.94 -13.23
CA GLN A 77 -20.63 -0.04 -12.50
C GLN A 77 -20.34 0.16 -11.02
N GLU A 78 -21.35 0.45 -10.23
CA GLU A 78 -21.20 0.72 -8.81
C GLU A 78 -20.62 -0.52 -8.11
N VAL A 79 -19.59 -0.35 -7.27
CA VAL A 79 -18.97 -1.46 -6.54
C VAL A 79 -20.01 -2.09 -5.62
N MET A 80 -20.23 -3.40 -5.75
CA MET A 80 -21.17 -4.15 -4.91
C MET A 80 -20.80 -4.04 -3.44
N LEU A 81 -21.77 -3.97 -2.54
CA LEU A 81 -21.53 -3.97 -1.10
C LEU A 81 -20.77 -5.22 -0.68
N THR A 82 -19.77 -5.05 0.18
CA THR A 82 -18.95 -6.16 0.69
C THR A 82 -19.79 -7.22 1.38
N SER A 83 -20.77 -6.80 2.18
CA SER A 83 -21.70 -7.70 2.89
C SER A 83 -22.52 -8.58 1.94
N GLU A 84 -22.94 -8.05 0.80
CA GLU A 84 -23.71 -8.79 -0.22
C GLU A 84 -22.77 -9.73 -1.02
N ARG A 85 -21.64 -9.21 -1.50
CA ARG A 85 -20.68 -9.99 -2.29
C ARG A 85 -20.16 -11.22 -1.55
N TYR A 86 -19.84 -11.06 -0.25
CA TYR A 86 -19.24 -12.11 0.56
C TYR A 86 -20.24 -12.75 1.54
N ARG A 87 -21.53 -12.40 1.46
CA ARG A 87 -22.62 -12.93 2.31
C ARG A 87 -22.32 -12.84 3.81
N VAL A 88 -21.72 -11.73 4.25
CA VAL A 88 -21.38 -11.48 5.65
C VAL A 88 -22.63 -11.04 6.40
N GLN A 89 -22.82 -11.52 7.63
CA GLN A 89 -23.90 -11.06 8.51
C GLN A 89 -23.41 -9.90 9.39
N ARG A 90 -24.28 -8.89 9.59
CA ARG A 90 -24.00 -7.77 10.49
C ARG A 90 -24.03 -8.22 11.94
N LEU A 91 -22.97 -7.88 12.68
CA LEU A 91 -22.91 -8.10 14.12
C LEU A 91 -23.89 -7.15 14.86
N PRO A 92 -24.30 -7.47 16.12
CA PRO A 92 -25.34 -6.74 16.85
C PRO A 92 -24.83 -5.40 17.43
N PHE A 93 -24.18 -4.58 16.60
CA PHE A 93 -23.86 -3.20 16.97
C PHE A 93 -25.07 -2.30 16.88
N SER A 94 -25.10 -1.25 17.71
CA SER A 94 -26.13 -0.21 17.66
C SER A 94 -26.13 0.51 16.30
N HIS A 95 -27.30 1.00 15.90
CA HIS A 95 -27.39 1.88 14.74
C HIS A 95 -27.13 3.33 15.15
N LEU A 96 -26.58 4.10 14.25
CA LEU A 96 -26.35 5.54 14.39
C LEU A 96 -27.70 6.27 14.50
N SER A 97 -27.80 7.21 15.44
CA SER A 97 -28.94 8.09 15.65
C SER A 97 -28.56 9.56 15.54
N ASP A 98 -29.54 10.46 15.36
CA ASP A 98 -29.29 11.91 15.30
C ASP A 98 -28.68 12.44 16.60
N ARG A 99 -28.98 11.81 17.74
CA ARG A 99 -28.35 12.14 19.04
C ARG A 99 -26.85 11.86 19.03
N ASP A 100 -26.43 10.76 18.39
CA ASP A 100 -25.02 10.41 18.28
C ASP A 100 -24.29 11.42 17.39
N VAL A 101 -24.91 11.81 16.28
CA VAL A 101 -24.36 12.84 15.38
C VAL A 101 -24.20 14.18 16.10
N ALA A 102 -25.24 14.62 16.85
CA ALA A 102 -25.19 15.86 17.65
C ALA A 102 -24.09 15.81 18.72
N PHE A 103 -23.87 14.66 19.34
CA PHE A 103 -22.78 14.49 20.30
C PHE A 103 -21.40 14.67 19.63
N PHE A 104 -21.17 14.08 18.45
CA PHE A 104 -19.91 14.23 17.73
C PHE A 104 -19.70 15.66 17.21
N GLU A 105 -20.75 16.32 16.75
CA GLU A 105 -20.67 17.75 16.40
C GLU A 105 -20.28 18.64 17.59
N GLY A 106 -20.73 18.29 18.81
CA GLY A 106 -20.32 18.96 20.04
C GLY A 106 -18.82 18.82 20.35
N ILE A 107 -18.20 17.69 20.00
CA ILE A 107 -16.77 17.42 20.20
C ILE A 107 -15.93 18.11 19.10
N MET A 108 -16.36 17.99 17.84
CA MET A 108 -15.58 18.43 16.68
C MET A 108 -16.44 19.17 15.64
N PRO A 109 -16.86 20.40 15.94
CA PRO A 109 -17.75 21.19 15.08
C PRO A 109 -17.22 21.32 13.66
N GLY A 110 -18.10 21.03 12.66
CA GLY A 110 -17.77 21.12 11.22
C GLY A 110 -16.80 20.04 10.71
N ARG A 111 -16.51 19.00 11.52
CA ARG A 111 -15.64 17.88 11.15
C ARG A 111 -16.36 16.53 11.23
N VAL A 112 -17.67 16.59 11.30
CA VAL A 112 -18.60 15.45 11.26
C VAL A 112 -19.25 15.43 9.89
N ILE A 113 -18.90 14.46 9.04
CA ILE A 113 -19.35 14.40 7.64
C ILE A 113 -20.47 13.39 7.51
N THR A 114 -21.64 13.84 7.09
CA THR A 114 -22.84 13.01 6.85
C THR A 114 -23.32 13.05 5.41
N ASN A 115 -22.75 13.93 4.57
CA ASN A 115 -23.12 14.05 3.17
C ASN A 115 -22.76 12.76 2.40
N PRO A 116 -23.73 12.05 1.77
CA PRO A 116 -23.49 10.79 1.07
C PRO A 116 -22.47 10.91 -0.05
N GLU A 117 -22.46 12.01 -0.82
CA GLU A 117 -21.52 12.18 -1.93
C GLU A 117 -20.09 12.36 -1.44
N GLU A 118 -19.89 13.05 -0.31
CA GLU A 118 -18.58 13.17 0.32
C GLU A 118 -18.11 11.85 0.93
N LEU A 119 -19.01 10.99 1.39
CA LEU A 119 -18.68 9.69 2.00
C LEU A 119 -18.34 8.60 0.98
N LYS A 120 -18.81 8.71 -0.26
CA LYS A 120 -18.58 7.71 -1.32
C LYS A 120 -17.13 7.23 -1.43
N PRO A 121 -16.11 8.11 -1.58
CA PRO A 121 -14.72 7.68 -1.75
C PRO A 121 -14.13 7.01 -0.49
N PHE A 122 -14.68 7.28 0.68
CA PHE A 122 -14.22 6.70 1.95
C PHE A 122 -14.88 5.35 2.26
N ASN A 123 -15.99 5.03 1.60
CA ASN A 123 -16.67 3.75 1.68
C ASN A 123 -16.12 2.69 0.72
N VAL A 124 -15.22 3.03 -0.20
CA VAL A 124 -14.68 2.13 -1.22
C VAL A 124 -13.17 2.04 -1.07
N ASP A 125 -12.60 0.82 -1.17
CA ASP A 125 -11.16 0.62 -1.15
C ASP A 125 -10.49 1.10 -2.45
N TRP A 126 -9.16 1.27 -2.41
CA TRP A 126 -8.39 1.77 -3.54
C TRP A 126 -8.55 0.90 -4.81
N LEU A 127 -8.66 -0.42 -4.67
CA LEU A 127 -8.86 -1.36 -5.77
C LEU A 127 -10.32 -1.43 -6.26
N LYS A 128 -11.26 -0.71 -5.63
CA LYS A 128 -12.71 -0.81 -5.89
C LYS A 128 -13.24 -2.24 -5.79
N SER A 129 -12.68 -3.02 -4.86
CA SER A 129 -12.99 -4.43 -4.68
C SER A 129 -13.90 -4.71 -3.48
N VAL A 130 -13.94 -3.80 -2.50
CA VAL A 130 -14.81 -3.84 -1.33
C VAL A 130 -15.45 -2.47 -1.11
N ARG A 131 -16.69 -2.47 -0.61
CA ARG A 131 -17.48 -1.27 -0.35
C ARG A 131 -18.34 -1.45 0.90
N GLY A 132 -18.28 -0.47 1.80
CA GLY A 132 -19.21 -0.33 2.91
C GLY A 132 -20.35 0.65 2.63
N SER A 133 -21.13 0.93 3.67
CA SER A 133 -22.28 1.84 3.64
C SER A 133 -22.33 2.78 4.86
N SER A 134 -21.14 3.19 5.35
CA SER A 134 -21.06 4.17 6.43
C SER A 134 -21.81 5.45 6.09
N LYS A 135 -22.55 5.94 7.07
CA LYS A 135 -23.31 7.20 6.98
C LYS A 135 -22.63 8.35 7.72
N LEU A 136 -21.48 8.08 8.36
CA LEU A 136 -20.78 9.05 9.18
C LEU A 136 -19.27 8.91 9.06
N MET A 137 -18.58 10.02 8.84
CA MET A 137 -17.13 10.11 8.97
C MET A 137 -16.75 11.21 9.95
N LEU A 138 -15.89 10.87 10.90
CA LEU A 138 -15.34 11.75 11.92
C LEU A 138 -13.88 12.08 11.57
N LYS A 139 -13.52 13.37 11.64
CA LYS A 139 -12.17 13.87 11.34
C LYS A 139 -11.53 14.52 12.56
N PRO A 140 -11.11 13.74 13.59
CA PRO A 140 -10.42 14.29 14.75
C PRO A 140 -9.07 14.91 14.37
N GLN A 141 -8.63 15.87 15.17
CA GLN A 141 -7.32 16.53 15.08
C GLN A 141 -6.41 16.17 16.25
N THR A 142 -6.96 15.73 17.35
CA THR A 142 -6.24 15.47 18.61
C THR A 142 -6.52 14.10 19.18
N THR A 143 -5.57 13.56 19.95
CA THR A 143 -5.73 12.31 20.73
C THR A 143 -6.92 12.39 21.68
N VAL A 144 -7.18 13.58 22.25
CA VAL A 144 -8.31 13.79 23.18
C VAL A 144 -9.66 13.62 22.46
N GLU A 145 -9.81 14.18 21.28
CA GLU A 145 -11.02 13.98 20.46
C GLU A 145 -11.24 12.51 20.11
N VAL A 146 -10.19 11.79 19.71
CA VAL A 146 -10.27 10.34 19.44
C VAL A 146 -10.69 9.59 20.70
N SER A 147 -10.12 9.92 21.87
CA SER A 147 -10.49 9.33 23.16
C SER A 147 -11.97 9.53 23.48
N GLN A 148 -12.49 10.76 23.33
CA GLN A 148 -13.90 11.07 23.56
C GLN A 148 -14.82 10.31 22.61
N VAL A 149 -14.48 10.24 21.33
CA VAL A 149 -15.21 9.51 20.30
C VAL A 149 -15.28 8.02 20.65
N LEU A 150 -14.13 7.39 20.92
CA LEU A 150 -14.07 5.95 21.18
C LEU A 150 -14.80 5.58 22.48
N ARG A 151 -14.66 6.38 23.53
CA ARG A 151 -15.41 6.19 24.78
C ARG A 151 -16.91 6.20 24.51
N TYR A 152 -17.42 7.20 23.80
CA TYR A 152 -18.82 7.28 23.44
C TYR A 152 -19.27 6.09 22.58
N CYS A 153 -18.49 5.72 21.55
CA CYS A 153 -18.78 4.56 20.72
C CYS A 153 -18.79 3.27 21.53
N HIS A 154 -17.87 3.12 22.48
CA HIS A 154 -17.86 1.98 23.40
C HIS A 154 -19.11 1.93 24.27
N GLU A 155 -19.50 3.04 24.91
CA GLU A 155 -20.71 3.13 25.73
C GLU A 155 -21.98 2.78 24.93
N ARG A 156 -22.08 3.34 23.72
CA ARG A 156 -23.23 3.19 22.81
C ARG A 156 -23.20 1.88 22.00
N ASN A 157 -22.15 1.09 22.07
CA ASN A 157 -21.92 -0.10 21.23
C ASN A 157 -21.98 0.22 19.72
N LEU A 158 -21.35 1.32 19.30
CA LEU A 158 -21.23 1.74 17.89
C LEU A 158 -19.93 1.23 17.31
N ALA A 159 -19.99 0.56 16.15
CA ALA A 159 -18.81 0.06 15.47
C ALA A 159 -18.04 1.19 14.78
N VAL A 160 -16.70 1.12 14.84
CA VAL A 160 -15.78 2.14 14.32
C VAL A 160 -14.78 1.50 13.36
N ASN A 161 -14.62 2.10 12.19
CA ASN A 161 -13.61 1.75 11.20
C ASN A 161 -12.53 2.84 11.16
N PRO A 162 -11.36 2.65 11.79
CA PRO A 162 -10.24 3.57 11.65
C PRO A 162 -9.75 3.61 10.20
N GLN A 163 -9.55 4.82 9.67
CA GLN A 163 -9.12 5.01 8.30
C GLN A 163 -8.02 6.08 8.21
N GLY A 164 -6.87 5.72 7.65
CA GLY A 164 -5.81 6.66 7.28
C GLY A 164 -6.01 7.19 5.86
N GLY A 165 -4.99 7.06 4.99
CA GLY A 165 -5.03 7.50 3.59
C GLY A 165 -5.92 6.67 2.66
N ASN A 166 -6.57 5.64 3.14
CA ASN A 166 -7.40 4.69 2.38
C ASN A 166 -6.68 4.05 1.18
N THR A 167 -5.39 3.78 1.32
CA THR A 167 -4.54 3.15 0.29
C THR A 167 -4.44 1.63 0.43
N GLY A 168 -5.11 1.05 1.43
CA GLY A 168 -5.10 -0.39 1.70
C GLY A 168 -5.70 -1.21 0.56
N LEU A 169 -5.13 -2.41 0.32
CA LEU A 169 -5.45 -3.27 -0.83
C LEU A 169 -6.26 -4.52 -0.44
N VAL A 170 -6.49 -4.76 0.86
CA VAL A 170 -7.14 -5.96 1.40
C VAL A 170 -8.47 -5.66 2.11
N GLY A 171 -9.02 -4.46 1.91
CA GLY A 171 -10.28 -4.02 2.52
C GLY A 171 -10.18 -3.75 4.03
N GLY A 172 -8.97 -3.49 4.56
CA GLY A 172 -8.74 -3.21 5.98
C GLY A 172 -9.23 -1.83 6.43
N SER A 173 -9.24 -0.84 5.53
CA SER A 173 -9.50 0.57 5.81
C SER A 173 -10.93 1.03 5.54
N VAL A 174 -11.79 0.20 4.95
CA VAL A 174 -13.16 0.58 4.61
C VAL A 174 -14.19 -0.22 5.42
N PRO A 175 -15.36 0.34 5.74
CA PRO A 175 -16.42 -0.39 6.42
C PRO A 175 -16.87 -1.63 5.66
N VAL A 176 -17.43 -2.61 6.37
CA VAL A 176 -18.13 -3.76 5.77
C VAL A 176 -19.63 -3.49 5.71
N PHE A 177 -20.13 -2.79 6.70
CA PHE A 177 -21.52 -2.34 6.83
C PHE A 177 -21.56 -0.82 7.04
N ASP A 178 -22.13 -0.40 8.15
CA ASP A 178 -22.43 0.99 8.55
C ASP A 178 -21.50 1.52 9.66
N GLU A 179 -20.33 0.88 9.85
CA GLU A 179 -19.36 1.32 10.85
C GLU A 179 -19.00 2.79 10.63
N ILE A 180 -18.86 3.55 11.72
CA ILE A 180 -18.44 4.94 11.68
C ILE A 180 -16.99 5.02 11.19
N ILE A 181 -16.72 5.80 10.15
CA ILE A 181 -15.37 6.03 9.67
C ILE A 181 -14.68 7.05 10.58
N LEU A 182 -13.61 6.64 11.27
CA LEU A 182 -12.75 7.50 12.08
C LEU A 182 -11.50 7.82 11.26
N SER A 183 -11.51 8.97 10.57
CA SER A 183 -10.43 9.35 9.66
C SER A 183 -9.33 10.14 10.37
N THR A 184 -8.09 9.66 10.29
CA THR A 184 -6.92 10.33 10.85
C THR A 184 -6.31 11.38 9.90
N VAL A 185 -7.00 11.76 8.81
CA VAL A 185 -6.48 12.66 7.77
C VAL A 185 -6.05 14.05 8.29
N LEU A 186 -6.67 14.54 9.38
CA LEU A 186 -6.30 15.80 10.02
C LEU A 186 -5.26 15.64 11.14
N MET A 187 -4.88 14.40 11.50
CA MET A 187 -3.82 14.11 12.46
C MET A 187 -2.48 14.04 11.73
N ASN A 188 -2.02 15.17 11.20
CA ASN A 188 -0.86 15.29 10.30
C ASN A 188 0.37 15.90 10.97
N GLN A 189 0.35 16.08 12.28
CA GLN A 189 1.49 16.56 13.06
C GLN A 189 2.28 15.34 13.59
N ILE A 190 3.54 15.22 13.18
CA ILE A 190 4.45 14.19 13.67
C ILE A 190 5.12 14.74 14.94
N ILE A 191 4.63 14.35 16.12
CA ILE A 191 5.14 14.84 17.39
C ILE A 191 5.67 13.69 18.25
N SER A 192 4.93 12.55 18.33
CA SER A 192 5.23 11.49 19.29
C SER A 192 4.30 10.28 19.10
N PHE A 193 4.40 9.21 19.91
CA PHE A 193 3.62 7.98 19.71
C PHE A 193 2.59 7.78 20.83
N ASP A 194 1.31 8.12 20.57
CA ASP A 194 0.16 7.86 21.44
C ASP A 194 -0.83 6.88 20.82
N LYS A 195 -1.56 6.18 21.64
CA LYS A 195 -2.63 5.24 21.22
C LYS A 195 -3.89 5.45 22.05
N VAL A 196 -5.04 5.23 21.40
CA VAL A 196 -6.34 5.22 22.08
C VAL A 196 -6.97 3.84 21.96
N LEU A 197 -7.33 3.27 23.10
CA LEU A 197 -7.99 1.96 23.20
C LEU A 197 -9.50 2.07 22.92
N ALA A 198 -10.17 0.94 22.82
CA ALA A 198 -11.60 0.89 22.53
C ALA A 198 -12.48 1.63 23.53
N ASP A 199 -12.10 1.62 24.81
CA ASP A 199 -12.80 2.32 25.91
C ASP A 199 -12.47 3.82 26.00
N GLY A 200 -11.64 4.34 25.08
CA GLY A 200 -11.16 5.71 25.05
C GLY A 200 -9.95 5.98 25.95
N SER A 201 -9.39 4.98 26.61
CA SER A 201 -8.16 5.15 27.40
C SER A 201 -6.99 5.53 26.47
N VAL A 202 -6.23 6.54 26.86
CA VAL A 202 -5.00 6.93 26.16
C VAL A 202 -3.82 6.22 26.79
N MET A 203 -3.08 5.47 25.95
CA MET A 203 -1.85 4.84 26.37
C MET A 203 -0.67 5.56 25.72
N ASP A 204 0.01 6.38 26.51
CA ASP A 204 1.24 7.06 26.10
C ASP A 204 2.41 6.06 26.09
N CYS A 205 2.99 5.86 24.90
CA CYS A 205 4.20 5.06 24.68
C CYS A 205 5.30 5.89 24.02
N LEU A 206 5.31 7.18 24.28
CA LEU A 206 6.19 8.15 23.64
C LEU A 206 7.57 8.12 24.31
N ALA A 207 8.51 7.45 23.67
CA ALA A 207 9.92 7.53 24.06
C ALA A 207 10.74 8.03 22.87
N SER A 208 11.56 9.05 23.11
CA SER A 208 12.59 9.51 22.17
C SER A 208 13.89 8.71 22.32
N LEU A 209 13.95 7.79 23.28
CA LEU A 209 15.15 7.00 23.58
C LEU A 209 15.34 5.91 22.53
N ARG A 210 16.61 5.70 22.11
CA ARG A 210 16.97 4.59 21.21
C ARG A 210 16.91 3.22 21.88
N LYS A 211 17.06 3.18 23.19
CA LYS A 211 17.05 1.96 23.99
C LYS A 211 16.11 2.15 25.16
N ASP A 212 15.11 1.31 25.24
CA ASP A 212 14.25 1.15 26.40
C ASP A 212 13.92 -0.34 26.51
N ASN A 213 14.36 -0.97 27.57
CA ASN A 213 14.11 -2.38 27.88
C ASN A 213 13.35 -2.51 29.21
N THR A 214 12.55 -1.52 29.55
CA THR A 214 11.74 -1.49 30.75
C THR A 214 10.39 -2.16 30.51
N GLY A 215 10.34 -3.47 30.71
CA GLY A 215 9.15 -4.28 30.48
C GLY A 215 8.95 -4.67 29.00
N TYR A 216 7.71 -5.06 28.66
CA TYR A 216 7.35 -5.41 27.28
C TYR A 216 7.23 -4.18 26.40
N ASP A 217 7.69 -4.28 25.16
CA ASP A 217 7.51 -3.22 24.16
C ASP A 217 6.08 -3.22 23.61
N LEU A 218 5.17 -2.60 24.39
CA LEU A 218 3.74 -2.62 24.10
C LEU A 218 3.37 -1.97 22.76
N LYS A 219 4.18 -1.04 22.23
CA LYS A 219 3.90 -0.43 20.92
C LYS A 219 3.85 -1.45 19.79
N GLN A 220 4.61 -2.56 19.90
CA GLN A 220 4.64 -3.62 18.89
C GLN A 220 3.33 -4.41 18.79
N LEU A 221 2.48 -4.40 19.81
CA LEU A 221 1.15 -5.01 19.75
C LEU A 221 0.22 -4.24 18.80
N PHE A 222 0.41 -2.92 18.68
CA PHE A 222 -0.46 -2.05 17.89
C PHE A 222 0.06 -1.82 16.47
N ILE A 223 1.37 -1.85 16.27
CA ILE A 223 1.99 -1.76 14.95
C ILE A 223 1.61 -3.03 14.17
N GLY A 224 0.89 -2.86 13.05
CA GLY A 224 0.37 -3.97 12.26
C GLY A 224 -0.94 -4.57 12.76
N SER A 225 -1.58 -4.00 13.80
CA SER A 225 -2.90 -4.47 14.29
C SER A 225 -4.09 -4.07 13.40
N GLU A 226 -3.87 -3.34 12.34
CA GLU A 226 -4.88 -2.89 11.37
C GLU A 226 -6.06 -2.14 12.03
N GLY A 227 -5.81 -1.41 13.13
CA GLY A 227 -6.85 -0.68 13.87
C GLY A 227 -7.80 -1.56 14.69
N THR A 228 -7.50 -2.86 14.87
CA THR A 228 -8.36 -3.79 15.60
C THR A 228 -8.13 -3.77 17.12
N LEU A 229 -6.97 -3.32 17.59
CA LEU A 229 -6.62 -3.25 19.02
C LEU A 229 -6.67 -1.84 19.59
N GLY A 230 -6.62 -0.82 18.74
CA GLY A 230 -6.60 0.59 19.12
C GLY A 230 -6.34 1.48 17.92
N VAL A 231 -6.41 2.79 18.10
CA VAL A 231 -6.12 3.81 17.09
C VAL A 231 -4.82 4.51 17.46
N ILE A 232 -3.83 4.46 16.56
CA ILE A 232 -2.56 5.19 16.71
C ILE A 232 -2.82 6.65 16.32
N THR A 233 -2.64 7.56 17.26
CA THR A 233 -2.95 8.99 17.09
C THR A 233 -1.71 9.85 16.95
N ALA A 234 -0.55 9.37 17.38
CA ALA A 234 0.72 10.06 17.25
C ALA A 234 1.88 9.05 17.13
N VAL A 235 2.98 9.44 16.47
CA VAL A 235 4.17 8.61 16.32
C VAL A 235 5.45 9.42 16.53
N SER A 236 6.44 8.82 17.20
CA SER A 236 7.81 9.32 17.26
C SER A 236 8.68 8.53 16.30
N ILE A 237 9.29 9.17 15.33
CA ILE A 237 10.11 8.53 14.31
C ILE A 237 11.54 9.08 14.30
N LEU A 238 12.51 8.19 14.09
CA LEU A 238 13.87 8.57 13.84
C LEU A 238 14.03 9.07 12.42
N CYS A 239 14.49 10.32 12.24
CA CYS A 239 14.79 10.89 10.94
C CYS A 239 16.28 10.80 10.65
N PRO A 240 16.74 9.82 9.85
CA PRO A 240 18.14 9.74 9.43
C PRO A 240 18.49 10.87 8.46
N GLN A 241 19.77 11.22 8.39
CA GLN A 241 20.23 12.19 7.38
C GLN A 241 19.95 11.67 5.96
N LYS A 242 19.52 12.57 5.08
CA LYS A 242 19.37 12.26 3.66
C LYS A 242 20.72 11.89 3.07
N PRO A 243 20.84 10.78 2.33
CA PRO A 243 22.06 10.45 1.60
C PRO A 243 22.47 11.56 0.65
N LYS A 244 23.78 11.78 0.51
CA LYS A 244 24.33 12.79 -0.40
C LYS A 244 24.38 12.29 -1.83
N ALA A 245 24.57 10.99 -2.03
CA ALA A 245 24.64 10.33 -3.31
C ALA A 245 23.53 9.28 -3.44
N VAL A 246 22.79 9.30 -4.53
CA VAL A 246 21.83 8.26 -4.90
C VAL A 246 22.05 7.95 -6.36
N ASN A 247 22.31 6.67 -6.68
CA ASN A 247 22.44 6.20 -8.06
C ASN A 247 21.47 5.05 -8.29
N LEU A 248 21.05 4.88 -9.54
CA LEU A 248 20.09 3.86 -9.91
C LEU A 248 20.58 3.13 -11.17
N ALA A 249 20.62 1.80 -11.12
CA ALA A 249 20.86 0.96 -12.29
C ALA A 249 19.55 0.20 -12.63
N PHE A 250 19.25 0.12 -13.92
CA PHE A 250 18.16 -0.68 -14.47
C PHE A 250 18.73 -1.65 -15.48
N LEU A 251 18.61 -2.96 -15.21
CA LEU A 251 19.38 -4.02 -15.88
C LEU A 251 18.44 -5.10 -16.42
N GLY A 252 18.83 -5.74 -17.54
CA GLY A 252 18.16 -6.89 -18.14
C GLY A 252 18.82 -8.21 -17.79
N CYS A 253 18.06 -9.21 -17.37
CA CYS A 253 18.51 -10.56 -17.03
C CYS A 253 17.76 -11.62 -17.85
N GLN A 254 18.46 -12.69 -18.29
CA GLN A 254 17.89 -13.73 -19.16
C GLN A 254 17.10 -14.80 -18.41
N SER A 255 17.21 -14.91 -17.10
CA SER A 255 16.46 -15.85 -16.29
C SER A 255 16.35 -15.39 -14.84
N PHE A 256 15.42 -15.95 -14.09
CA PHE A 256 15.31 -15.66 -12.64
C PHE A 256 16.54 -16.14 -11.88
N THR A 257 17.20 -17.23 -12.32
CA THR A 257 18.48 -17.66 -11.76
C THR A 257 19.53 -16.55 -11.90
N LYS A 258 19.60 -15.89 -13.06
CA LYS A 258 20.51 -14.75 -13.26
C LYS A 258 20.15 -13.55 -12.38
N VAL A 259 18.86 -13.31 -12.11
CA VAL A 259 18.43 -12.29 -11.14
C VAL A 259 18.98 -12.60 -9.74
N LEU A 260 18.92 -13.86 -9.30
CA LEU A 260 19.43 -14.29 -7.98
C LEU A 260 20.97 -14.22 -7.89
N GLU A 261 21.68 -14.64 -8.94
CA GLU A 261 23.15 -14.55 -9.00
C GLU A 261 23.59 -13.08 -8.99
N THR A 262 22.90 -12.22 -9.74
CA THR A 262 23.14 -10.76 -9.76
C THR A 262 22.89 -10.16 -8.38
N PHE A 263 21.83 -10.57 -7.67
CA PHE A 263 21.55 -10.13 -6.31
C PHE A 263 22.66 -10.53 -5.32
N THR A 264 23.15 -11.75 -5.43
CA THR A 264 24.24 -12.23 -4.57
C THR A 264 25.51 -11.43 -4.79
N THR A 265 25.89 -11.19 -6.05
CA THR A 265 27.04 -10.37 -6.42
C THR A 265 26.88 -8.91 -5.98
N CYS A 266 25.69 -8.35 -6.19
CA CYS A 266 25.33 -7.00 -5.77
C CYS A 266 25.51 -6.82 -4.24
N ARG A 267 24.99 -7.74 -3.45
CA ARG A 267 25.16 -7.70 -1.98
C ARG A 267 26.61 -7.84 -1.54
N ALA A 268 27.41 -8.63 -2.24
CA ALA A 268 28.82 -8.78 -1.91
C ALA A 268 29.63 -7.52 -2.21
N MET A 269 29.32 -6.80 -3.29
CA MET A 269 30.08 -5.65 -3.77
C MET A 269 29.55 -4.29 -3.26
N LEU A 270 28.23 -4.15 -3.09
CA LEU A 270 27.56 -2.89 -2.79
C LEU A 270 26.86 -2.88 -1.42
N GLY A 271 27.10 -3.89 -0.56
CA GLY A 271 26.30 -4.14 0.64
C GLY A 271 26.14 -2.95 1.58
N GLU A 272 27.13 -2.07 1.72
CA GLU A 272 27.08 -0.89 2.59
C GLU A 272 26.29 0.29 1.99
N ILE A 273 26.13 0.34 0.67
CA ILE A 273 25.41 1.42 -0.04
C ILE A 273 24.14 0.94 -0.74
N LEU A 274 23.90 -0.37 -0.80
CA LEU A 274 22.70 -0.94 -1.41
C LEU A 274 21.44 -0.51 -0.65
N SER A 275 20.54 0.20 -1.28
CA SER A 275 19.30 0.71 -0.68
C SER A 275 18.02 0.07 -1.23
N ALA A 276 18.04 -0.44 -2.47
CA ALA A 276 16.93 -1.22 -3.02
C ALA A 276 17.42 -2.22 -4.07
N TYR A 277 16.76 -3.38 -4.13
CA TYR A 277 16.92 -4.37 -5.17
C TYR A 277 15.54 -4.93 -5.55
N GLU A 278 15.03 -4.48 -6.70
CA GLU A 278 13.71 -4.81 -7.22
C GLU A 278 13.83 -5.72 -8.43
N PHE A 279 12.90 -6.66 -8.58
CA PHE A 279 12.79 -7.43 -9.81
C PHE A 279 11.40 -7.29 -10.45
N MET A 280 11.34 -7.44 -11.76
CA MET A 280 10.12 -7.40 -12.57
C MET A 280 10.25 -8.40 -13.71
N ASP A 281 9.16 -9.10 -14.04
CA ASP A 281 9.15 -9.91 -15.26
C ASP A 281 8.79 -9.09 -16.52
N GLU A 282 9.02 -9.69 -17.69
CA GLU A 282 8.75 -9.08 -18.99
C GLU A 282 7.30 -8.58 -19.11
N LYS A 283 6.33 -9.36 -18.61
CA LYS A 283 4.91 -9.01 -18.66
C LYS A 283 4.58 -7.73 -17.90
N CYS A 284 5.31 -7.44 -16.83
CA CYS A 284 5.18 -6.16 -16.13
C CYS A 284 5.55 -4.99 -17.05
N MET A 285 6.65 -5.09 -17.78
CA MET A 285 7.10 -4.03 -18.70
C MET A 285 6.18 -3.88 -19.91
N GLU A 286 5.71 -4.98 -20.48
CA GLU A 286 4.70 -4.95 -21.55
C GLU A 286 3.43 -4.18 -21.13
N LEU A 287 2.93 -4.44 -19.91
CA LEU A 287 1.73 -3.78 -19.38
C LEU A 287 1.96 -2.28 -19.12
N VAL A 288 3.11 -1.92 -18.57
CA VAL A 288 3.50 -0.53 -18.31
C VAL A 288 3.61 0.24 -19.64
N GLU A 289 4.24 -0.33 -20.65
CA GLU A 289 4.33 0.29 -21.97
C GLU A 289 2.97 0.39 -22.67
N LYS A 290 2.20 -0.71 -22.68
CA LYS A 290 0.88 -0.78 -23.31
C LYS A 290 -0.08 0.26 -22.74
N HIS A 291 -0.19 0.35 -21.41
CA HIS A 291 -1.24 1.13 -20.74
C HIS A 291 -0.79 2.53 -20.32
N LEU A 292 0.49 2.71 -19.97
CA LEU A 292 0.99 3.98 -19.45
C LEU A 292 1.92 4.72 -20.43
N LYS A 293 2.26 4.08 -21.56
CA LYS A 293 3.17 4.63 -22.55
C LYS A 293 4.56 4.99 -21.99
N LEU A 294 5.01 4.21 -21.01
CA LEU A 294 6.35 4.32 -20.43
C LEU A 294 7.22 3.23 -21.04
N SER A 295 8.17 3.63 -21.88
CA SER A 295 9.08 2.70 -22.55
C SER A 295 10.26 2.36 -21.65
N SER A 296 10.63 1.07 -21.62
CA SER A 296 11.85 0.60 -20.97
C SER A 296 13.08 1.07 -21.76
N PRO A 297 14.11 1.61 -21.08
CA PRO A 297 15.39 1.92 -21.74
C PRO A 297 16.23 0.68 -22.04
N VAL A 298 15.88 -0.48 -21.46
CA VAL A 298 16.47 -1.79 -21.69
C VAL A 298 15.41 -2.67 -22.33
N ALA A 299 15.69 -3.22 -23.51
CA ALA A 299 14.71 -3.96 -24.29
C ALA A 299 14.99 -5.47 -24.28
N GLY A 300 13.92 -6.26 -24.53
CA GLY A 300 14.03 -7.68 -24.89
C GLY A 300 14.55 -8.62 -23.81
N SER A 301 14.35 -8.32 -22.53
CA SER A 301 14.80 -9.18 -21.43
C SER A 301 13.61 -9.85 -20.72
N PRO A 302 13.68 -11.16 -20.44
CA PRO A 302 12.65 -11.87 -19.68
C PRO A 302 12.45 -11.35 -18.26
N PHE A 303 13.52 -10.78 -17.68
CA PHE A 303 13.52 -10.16 -16.34
C PHE A 303 14.27 -8.86 -16.35
N TYR A 304 13.82 -7.96 -15.50
CA TYR A 304 14.47 -6.67 -15.24
C TYR A 304 14.76 -6.54 -13.75
N VAL A 305 15.87 -5.89 -13.44
CA VAL A 305 16.30 -5.59 -12.09
C VAL A 305 16.54 -4.10 -11.97
N LEU A 306 16.04 -3.50 -10.90
CA LEU A 306 16.30 -2.13 -10.50
C LEU A 306 17.10 -2.14 -9.20
N ILE A 307 18.29 -1.53 -9.22
CA ILE A 307 19.22 -1.46 -8.09
C ILE A 307 19.43 0.00 -7.73
N GLU A 308 19.11 0.37 -6.47
CA GLU A 308 19.43 1.70 -5.96
C GLU A 308 20.58 1.61 -4.96
N THR A 309 21.57 2.49 -5.13
CA THR A 309 22.61 2.74 -4.14
C THR A 309 22.42 4.10 -3.49
N SER A 310 22.77 4.21 -2.21
CA SER A 310 22.49 5.37 -1.39
C SER A 310 23.56 5.53 -0.33
N GLY A 311 24.47 6.49 -0.53
CA GLY A 311 25.63 6.68 0.33
C GLY A 311 25.98 8.14 0.62
N SER A 312 27.19 8.36 1.12
CA SER A 312 27.68 9.65 1.59
C SER A 312 28.67 10.35 0.64
N SER A 313 29.18 9.62 -0.37
CA SER A 313 30.20 10.10 -1.31
C SER A 313 29.82 9.68 -2.74
N SER A 314 29.49 10.62 -3.62
CA SER A 314 29.13 10.31 -4.99
C SER A 314 30.24 9.61 -5.75
N THR A 315 31.49 10.08 -5.65
CA THR A 315 32.63 9.49 -6.34
C THR A 315 32.87 8.03 -5.92
N HIS A 316 32.87 7.75 -4.61
CA HIS A 316 33.05 6.39 -4.10
C HIS A 316 31.90 5.48 -4.51
N ASP A 317 30.64 5.97 -4.40
CA ASP A 317 29.45 5.17 -4.66
C ASP A 317 29.31 4.87 -6.18
N GLU A 318 29.68 5.84 -7.03
CA GLU A 318 29.72 5.66 -8.51
C GLU A 318 30.81 4.67 -8.93
N GLU A 319 32.03 4.76 -8.35
CA GLU A 319 33.10 3.82 -8.61
C GLU A 319 32.71 2.39 -8.24
N LYS A 320 32.14 2.18 -7.07
CA LYS A 320 31.66 0.86 -6.64
C LYS A 320 30.56 0.32 -7.56
N LEU A 321 29.59 1.16 -7.90
CA LEU A 321 28.51 0.76 -8.82
C LEU A 321 29.07 0.39 -10.19
N ASN A 322 29.98 1.16 -10.76
CA ASN A 322 30.60 0.89 -12.06
C ASN A 322 31.40 -0.43 -12.04
N ASN A 323 32.18 -0.69 -11.00
CA ASN A 323 32.89 -1.94 -10.82
C ASN A 323 31.96 -3.15 -10.75
N PHE A 324 30.84 -3.02 -10.04
CA PHE A 324 29.79 -4.04 -10.01
C PHE A 324 29.19 -4.27 -11.40
N LEU A 325 28.84 -3.22 -12.11
CA LEU A 325 28.22 -3.30 -13.44
C LEU A 325 29.18 -3.94 -14.46
N GLU A 326 30.46 -3.57 -14.45
CA GLU A 326 31.48 -4.18 -15.29
C GLU A 326 31.60 -5.69 -15.02
N GLN A 327 31.65 -6.10 -13.77
CA GLN A 327 31.69 -7.52 -13.39
C GLN A 327 30.41 -8.24 -13.81
N ALA A 328 29.22 -7.65 -13.60
CA ALA A 328 27.94 -8.26 -13.94
C ALA A 328 27.77 -8.45 -15.45
N MET A 329 28.20 -7.49 -16.25
CA MET A 329 28.22 -7.59 -17.71
C MET A 329 29.21 -8.62 -18.21
N THR A 330 30.47 -8.56 -17.73
CA THR A 330 31.55 -9.45 -18.16
C THR A 330 31.29 -10.92 -17.84
N SER A 331 30.66 -11.18 -16.67
CA SER A 331 30.27 -12.54 -16.23
C SER A 331 28.95 -13.04 -16.86
N GLY A 332 28.29 -12.23 -17.68
CA GLY A 332 27.00 -12.60 -18.32
C GLY A 332 25.85 -12.76 -17.33
N LEU A 333 25.92 -12.07 -16.19
CA LEU A 333 24.78 -12.01 -15.24
C LEU A 333 23.68 -11.12 -15.80
N VAL A 334 24.05 -10.02 -16.45
CA VAL A 334 23.16 -9.10 -17.13
C VAL A 334 23.56 -8.95 -18.59
N THR A 335 22.57 -8.65 -19.45
CA THR A 335 22.79 -8.57 -20.91
C THR A 335 22.78 -7.14 -21.43
N ASP A 336 22.10 -6.25 -20.73
CA ASP A 336 21.97 -4.83 -21.08
C ASP A 336 21.61 -4.04 -19.81
N GLY A 337 21.85 -2.74 -19.82
CA GLY A 337 21.53 -1.90 -18.67
C GLY A 337 21.72 -0.41 -18.90
N THR A 338 21.15 0.37 -18.02
CA THR A 338 21.33 1.82 -17.96
C THR A 338 21.51 2.29 -16.52
N VAL A 339 22.22 3.42 -16.36
CA VAL A 339 22.46 4.05 -15.06
C VAL A 339 21.89 5.46 -15.05
N ALA A 340 21.35 5.85 -13.92
CA ALA A 340 20.90 7.21 -13.65
C ALA A 340 21.50 7.73 -12.33
N THR A 341 22.08 8.93 -12.42
CA THR A 341 22.67 9.66 -11.29
C THR A 341 21.94 10.99 -11.02
N ASP A 342 21.08 11.41 -11.97
CA ASP A 342 20.26 12.61 -11.80
C ASP A 342 18.83 12.28 -11.38
N ASP A 343 18.24 13.16 -10.56
CA ASP A 343 16.89 13.00 -9.97
C ASP A 343 15.80 12.73 -11.01
N LYS A 344 15.91 13.27 -12.24
CA LYS A 344 14.88 13.13 -13.27
C LYS A 344 14.90 11.72 -13.86
N LYS A 345 16.08 11.21 -14.21
CA LYS A 345 16.24 9.85 -14.72
C LYS A 345 15.93 8.81 -13.63
N ILE A 346 16.39 9.04 -12.39
CA ILE A 346 16.08 8.19 -11.25
C ILE A 346 14.55 8.05 -11.08
N LYS A 347 13.80 9.16 -11.09
CA LYS A 347 12.33 9.13 -11.01
C LYS A 347 11.68 8.45 -12.21
N MET A 348 12.22 8.61 -13.39
CA MET A 348 11.74 7.95 -14.60
C MET A 348 11.89 6.43 -14.49
N LEU A 349 13.05 5.93 -14.09
CA LEU A 349 13.30 4.50 -13.93
C LEU A 349 12.45 3.90 -12.80
N TRP A 350 12.34 4.58 -11.65
CA TRP A 350 11.45 4.17 -10.58
C TRP A 350 9.99 4.11 -11.02
N SER A 351 9.55 5.01 -11.90
CA SER A 351 8.17 5.00 -12.39
C SER A 351 7.82 3.74 -13.18
N LEU A 352 8.78 3.09 -13.84
CA LEU A 352 8.58 1.79 -14.50
C LEU A 352 8.17 0.71 -13.49
N ARG A 353 8.81 0.70 -12.31
CA ARG A 353 8.53 -0.26 -11.23
C ARG A 353 7.29 0.13 -10.41
N GLU A 354 7.20 1.38 -9.97
CA GLU A 354 6.15 1.85 -9.07
C GLU A 354 4.76 1.85 -9.71
N ARG A 355 4.68 2.06 -11.03
CA ARG A 355 3.41 2.17 -11.75
C ARG A 355 2.92 0.86 -12.37
N ILE A 356 3.57 -0.28 -12.10
CA ILE A 356 3.07 -1.60 -12.52
C ILE A 356 1.65 -1.83 -11.98
N THR A 357 1.39 -1.50 -10.70
CA THR A 357 0.05 -1.64 -10.10
C THR A 357 -1.01 -0.82 -10.85
N GLU A 358 -0.67 0.40 -11.28
CA GLU A 358 -1.55 1.25 -12.09
C GLU A 358 -1.81 0.61 -13.46
N ALA A 359 -0.77 0.14 -14.15
CA ALA A 359 -0.89 -0.53 -15.44
C ALA A 359 -1.81 -1.77 -15.36
N LEU A 360 -1.71 -2.55 -14.30
CA LEU A 360 -2.57 -3.71 -14.05
C LEU A 360 -4.04 -3.32 -13.91
N THR A 361 -4.37 -2.19 -13.25
CA THR A 361 -5.76 -1.72 -13.13
C THR A 361 -6.37 -1.27 -14.46
N HIS A 362 -5.53 -0.87 -15.42
CA HIS A 362 -5.97 -0.57 -16.79
C HIS A 362 -6.12 -1.81 -17.67
N ASP A 363 -5.53 -2.94 -17.27
CA ASP A 363 -5.63 -4.20 -18.02
C ASP A 363 -6.92 -4.98 -17.73
N GLY A 364 -7.58 -4.73 -16.59
CA GLY A 364 -8.84 -5.35 -16.19
C GLY A 364 -9.00 -5.48 -14.68
N TYR A 365 -9.81 -6.46 -14.24
CA TYR A 365 -9.92 -6.79 -12.82
C TYR A 365 -8.63 -7.48 -12.33
N VAL A 366 -8.13 -7.09 -11.13
CA VAL A 366 -6.87 -7.57 -10.58
C VAL A 366 -7.10 -8.41 -9.33
N TYR A 367 -6.65 -9.68 -9.37
CA TYR A 367 -6.46 -10.52 -8.19
C TYR A 367 -5.02 -10.32 -7.72
N LYS A 368 -4.85 -9.80 -6.51
CA LYS A 368 -3.57 -9.29 -6.02
C LYS A 368 -3.13 -10.04 -4.78
N TYR A 369 -1.92 -10.59 -4.84
CA TYR A 369 -1.29 -11.34 -3.76
C TYR A 369 0.06 -10.72 -3.43
N ASP A 370 0.32 -10.59 -2.15
CA ASP A 370 1.52 -10.04 -1.54
C ASP A 370 2.07 -11.10 -0.61
N ILE A 371 3.15 -11.74 -1.01
CA ILE A 371 3.63 -13.00 -0.44
C ILE A 371 5.09 -12.84 -0.06
N SER A 372 5.50 -13.34 1.12
CA SER A 372 6.91 -13.54 1.43
C SER A 372 7.29 -15.01 1.28
N LEU A 373 8.42 -15.26 0.61
CA LEU A 373 8.95 -16.61 0.35
C LEU A 373 10.48 -16.60 0.46
N PRO A 374 11.11 -17.77 0.66
CA PRO A 374 12.53 -17.92 0.37
C PRO A 374 12.83 -17.43 -1.05
N VAL A 375 13.84 -16.58 -1.22
CA VAL A 375 14.09 -15.85 -2.49
C VAL A 375 14.20 -16.75 -3.70
N GLY A 376 14.77 -17.96 -3.55
CA GLY A 376 14.86 -18.95 -4.64
C GLY A 376 13.51 -19.57 -5.07
N LYS A 377 12.42 -19.29 -4.33
CA LYS A 377 11.08 -19.83 -4.60
C LYS A 377 10.08 -18.77 -5.09
N LEU A 378 10.48 -17.50 -5.11
CA LEU A 378 9.57 -16.41 -5.48
C LEU A 378 8.95 -16.60 -6.85
N TYR A 379 9.77 -16.89 -7.88
CA TYR A 379 9.27 -16.99 -9.24
C TYR A 379 8.68 -18.37 -9.59
N ASP A 380 9.00 -19.42 -8.83
CA ASP A 380 8.37 -20.72 -8.95
C ASP A 380 6.86 -20.61 -8.75
N LEU A 381 6.40 -19.83 -7.75
CA LEU A 381 4.97 -19.58 -7.53
C LEU A 381 4.30 -18.90 -8.73
N VAL A 382 4.97 -17.95 -9.38
CA VAL A 382 4.44 -17.27 -10.58
C VAL A 382 4.27 -18.29 -11.71
N THR A 383 5.29 -19.11 -11.93
CA THR A 383 5.29 -20.14 -12.97
C THR A 383 4.19 -21.19 -12.75
N ASP A 384 4.07 -21.70 -11.52
CA ASP A 384 3.04 -22.67 -11.15
C ASP A 384 1.63 -22.10 -11.25
N THR A 385 1.47 -20.82 -10.89
CA THR A 385 0.19 -20.11 -11.05
C THR A 385 -0.18 -19.93 -12.52
N ARG A 386 0.78 -19.59 -13.39
CA ARG A 386 0.57 -19.55 -14.86
C ARG A 386 0.14 -20.88 -15.42
N ALA A 387 0.84 -21.96 -15.04
CA ALA A 387 0.52 -23.31 -15.47
C ALA A 387 -0.89 -23.75 -15.02
N ARG A 388 -1.26 -23.43 -13.77
CA ARG A 388 -2.56 -23.76 -13.19
C ARG A 388 -3.72 -23.03 -13.86
N LEU A 389 -3.57 -21.75 -14.11
CA LEU A 389 -4.68 -20.91 -14.60
C LEU A 389 -4.82 -20.97 -16.12
N GLY A 390 -3.72 -21.19 -16.86
CA GLY A 390 -3.72 -21.24 -18.32
C GLY A 390 -4.47 -20.07 -18.95
N HIS A 391 -5.42 -20.34 -19.83
CA HIS A 391 -6.20 -19.35 -20.55
C HIS A 391 -7.32 -18.70 -19.72
N ASN A 392 -7.57 -19.16 -18.48
CA ASN A 392 -8.58 -18.55 -17.60
C ASN A 392 -8.15 -17.19 -17.02
N ALA A 393 -6.85 -16.91 -17.04
CA ALA A 393 -6.31 -15.60 -16.68
C ALA A 393 -5.82 -14.86 -17.93
N LYS A 394 -6.01 -13.55 -17.95
CA LYS A 394 -5.50 -12.68 -19.03
C LYS A 394 -4.00 -12.53 -18.93
N ASN A 395 -3.49 -12.16 -17.75
CA ASN A 395 -2.08 -12.13 -17.42
C ASN A 395 -1.84 -12.63 -16.00
N VAL A 396 -0.67 -13.27 -15.78
CA VAL A 396 -0.11 -13.59 -14.48
C VAL A 396 1.28 -12.99 -14.44
N VAL A 397 1.54 -12.04 -13.55
CA VAL A 397 2.79 -11.30 -13.47
C VAL A 397 3.41 -11.39 -12.07
N GLY A 398 4.74 -11.35 -12.03
CA GLY A 398 5.52 -11.35 -10.80
C GLY A 398 6.54 -10.22 -10.79
N TYR A 399 6.52 -9.44 -9.72
CA TYR A 399 7.52 -8.43 -9.42
C TYR A 399 7.64 -8.26 -7.91
N GLY A 400 8.67 -7.60 -7.41
CA GLY A 400 8.76 -7.40 -5.96
C GLY A 400 10.13 -7.01 -5.44
N HIS A 401 10.17 -6.92 -4.11
CA HIS A 401 11.33 -6.53 -3.33
C HIS A 401 12.19 -7.77 -3.04
N LEU A 402 13.14 -8.07 -3.92
CA LEU A 402 13.93 -9.29 -3.79
C LEU A 402 14.76 -9.32 -2.50
N GLY A 403 15.23 -8.15 -2.06
CA GLY A 403 15.99 -8.00 -0.81
C GLY A 403 15.26 -8.53 0.42
N ASP A 404 13.95 -8.43 0.44
CA ASP A 404 13.06 -8.81 1.55
C ASP A 404 12.35 -10.15 1.33
N GLY A 405 12.55 -10.79 0.17
CA GLY A 405 11.84 -12.01 -0.19
C GLY A 405 10.34 -11.78 -0.44
N ASN A 406 9.96 -10.58 -0.86
CA ASN A 406 8.58 -10.20 -1.12
C ASN A 406 8.25 -10.29 -2.61
N LEU A 407 7.18 -11.02 -2.91
CA LEU A 407 6.59 -11.17 -4.24
C LEU A 407 5.23 -10.49 -4.31
N HIS A 408 5.04 -9.60 -5.26
CA HIS A 408 3.73 -9.15 -5.72
C HIS A 408 3.28 -10.01 -6.90
N LEU A 409 2.50 -11.05 -6.62
CA LEU A 409 1.85 -11.87 -7.64
C LEU A 409 0.51 -11.24 -8.00
N ASN A 410 0.30 -10.90 -9.26
CA ASN A 410 -0.95 -10.32 -9.74
C ASN A 410 -1.49 -11.09 -10.93
N ILE A 411 -2.79 -11.32 -10.92
CA ILE A 411 -3.52 -11.99 -11.99
C ILE A 411 -4.57 -11.01 -12.52
N THR A 412 -4.60 -10.77 -13.82
CA THR A 412 -5.63 -9.95 -14.44
C THR A 412 -6.65 -10.80 -15.19
N ALA A 413 -7.89 -10.31 -15.23
CA ALA A 413 -8.99 -10.85 -16.01
C ALA A 413 -9.86 -9.69 -16.52
N ASP A 414 -10.69 -9.91 -17.55
CA ASP A 414 -11.54 -8.85 -18.08
C ASP A 414 -12.58 -8.35 -17.05
N SER A 415 -13.05 -9.24 -16.17
CA SER A 415 -13.95 -8.94 -15.08
C SER A 415 -13.74 -9.87 -13.89
N TYR A 416 -14.35 -9.54 -12.75
CA TYR A 416 -14.35 -10.42 -11.59
C TYR A 416 -15.09 -11.74 -11.89
N SER A 417 -14.48 -12.85 -11.50
CA SER A 417 -15.05 -14.20 -11.62
C SER A 417 -14.79 -14.99 -10.33
N HIS A 418 -15.86 -15.54 -9.73
CA HIS A 418 -15.75 -16.45 -8.59
C HIS A 418 -14.97 -17.72 -8.94
N SER A 419 -15.25 -18.31 -10.11
CA SER A 419 -14.56 -19.52 -10.54
C SER A 419 -13.05 -19.31 -10.72
N LEU A 420 -12.62 -18.12 -11.17
CA LEU A 420 -11.22 -17.80 -11.24
C LEU A 420 -10.62 -17.58 -9.83
N LEU A 421 -11.35 -16.90 -8.94
CA LEU A 421 -10.93 -16.75 -7.54
C LEU A 421 -10.75 -18.12 -6.88
N ASP A 422 -11.72 -19.04 -7.04
CA ASP A 422 -11.67 -20.42 -6.49
C ASP A 422 -10.52 -21.24 -7.09
N ALA A 423 -10.10 -20.94 -8.33
CA ALA A 423 -8.93 -21.56 -8.94
C ALA A 423 -7.61 -21.02 -8.38
N ILE A 424 -7.59 -19.76 -7.92
CA ILE A 424 -6.42 -19.13 -7.33
C ILE A 424 -6.33 -19.42 -5.83
N GLU A 425 -7.44 -19.32 -5.10
CA GLU A 425 -7.52 -19.52 -3.66
C GLU A 425 -8.22 -20.88 -3.36
N PRO A 426 -7.71 -21.72 -2.46
CA PRO A 426 -6.58 -21.50 -1.55
C PRO A 426 -5.19 -21.82 -2.13
N PHE A 427 -5.07 -22.21 -3.42
CA PHE A 427 -3.83 -22.72 -4.01
C PHE A 427 -2.60 -21.83 -3.70
N VAL A 428 -2.70 -20.50 -3.89
CA VAL A 428 -1.58 -19.57 -3.63
C VAL A 428 -1.15 -19.63 -2.17
N TYR A 429 -2.10 -19.75 -1.24
CA TYR A 429 -1.82 -19.80 0.21
C TYR A 429 -1.26 -21.16 0.63
N GLU A 430 -1.79 -22.25 0.10
CA GLU A 430 -1.26 -23.61 0.32
C GLU A 430 0.17 -23.75 -0.21
N TRP A 431 0.40 -23.22 -1.41
CA TRP A 431 1.72 -23.20 -2.01
C TRP A 431 2.71 -22.41 -1.14
N THR A 432 2.31 -21.23 -0.67
CA THR A 432 3.10 -20.39 0.23
C THR A 432 3.43 -21.10 1.54
N ALA A 433 2.45 -21.74 2.16
CA ALA A 433 2.62 -22.49 3.41
C ALA A 433 3.60 -23.67 3.26
N ARG A 434 3.58 -24.37 2.12
CA ARG A 434 4.51 -25.48 1.81
C ARG A 434 5.98 -25.08 1.95
N TYR A 435 6.30 -23.84 1.64
CA TYR A 435 7.65 -23.29 1.73
C TYR A 435 7.87 -22.39 2.96
N HIS A 436 6.99 -22.52 3.99
CA HIS A 436 7.05 -21.73 5.22
C HIS A 436 7.05 -20.21 4.97
N GLY A 437 6.36 -19.77 3.91
CA GLY A 437 6.20 -18.36 3.57
C GLY A 437 5.12 -17.66 4.37
N SER A 438 4.93 -16.36 4.09
CA SER A 438 3.83 -15.57 4.64
C SER A 438 2.84 -15.18 3.55
N ILE A 439 1.55 -15.37 3.81
CA ILE A 439 0.46 -15.00 2.89
C ILE A 439 0.24 -13.48 2.80
N SER A 440 0.95 -12.73 3.62
CA SER A 440 1.02 -11.27 3.54
C SER A 440 2.39 -10.77 3.98
N ALA A 441 3.14 -10.22 3.03
CA ALA A 441 4.45 -9.63 3.33
C ALA A 441 4.27 -8.25 4.01
N GLU A 442 3.49 -7.35 3.40
CA GLU A 442 3.32 -5.98 3.86
C GLU A 442 1.87 -5.47 3.85
N HIS A 443 0.96 -6.06 3.01
CA HIS A 443 -0.39 -5.51 2.83
C HIS A 443 -1.34 -5.78 4.00
N GLY A 444 -1.02 -6.70 4.90
CA GLY A 444 -1.91 -7.15 5.98
C GLY A 444 -2.96 -8.18 5.50
N LEU A 445 -3.87 -8.52 6.38
CA LEU A 445 -4.93 -9.50 6.12
C LEU A 445 -6.26 -8.82 5.76
N GLY A 446 -6.58 -7.72 6.43
CA GLY A 446 -7.80 -6.96 6.26
C GLY A 446 -9.06 -7.83 6.32
N PHE A 447 -10.00 -7.52 5.45
CA PHE A 447 -11.21 -8.31 5.25
C PHE A 447 -10.96 -9.58 4.41
N LYS A 448 -10.14 -9.45 3.34
CA LYS A 448 -10.00 -10.47 2.30
C LYS A 448 -9.25 -11.73 2.74
N LYS A 449 -8.19 -11.58 3.54
CA LYS A 449 -7.26 -12.67 3.85
C LYS A 449 -7.44 -13.27 5.26
N LYS A 450 -8.32 -12.73 6.09
CA LYS A 450 -8.48 -13.17 7.49
C LYS A 450 -8.74 -14.67 7.66
N GLN A 451 -9.47 -15.28 6.72
CA GLN A 451 -9.80 -16.71 6.76
C GLN A 451 -8.61 -17.63 6.45
N PHE A 452 -7.52 -17.06 5.93
CA PHE A 452 -6.33 -17.79 5.52
C PHE A 452 -5.14 -17.62 6.47
N ILE A 453 -5.33 -16.97 7.63
CA ILE A 453 -4.25 -16.70 8.60
C ILE A 453 -3.50 -17.97 9.04
N GLN A 454 -4.21 -19.11 9.11
CA GLN A 454 -3.64 -20.41 9.50
C GLN A 454 -2.55 -20.90 8.54
N TYR A 455 -2.49 -20.43 7.30
CA TYR A 455 -1.41 -20.79 6.37
C TYR A 455 -0.06 -20.14 6.73
N SER A 456 -0.05 -19.16 7.62
CA SER A 456 1.18 -18.48 8.05
C SER A 456 1.37 -18.42 9.57
N LYS A 457 0.34 -18.72 10.34
CA LYS A 457 0.38 -18.65 11.82
C LYS A 457 -0.18 -19.92 12.44
N PRO A 458 0.49 -20.48 13.45
CA PRO A 458 -0.04 -21.63 14.19
C PRO A 458 -1.29 -21.25 15.00
N SER A 459 -2.12 -22.23 15.30
CA SER A 459 -3.39 -22.05 16.03
C SER A 459 -3.23 -21.31 17.37
N GLU A 460 -2.14 -21.62 18.09
CA GLU A 460 -1.81 -21.00 19.38
C GLU A 460 -1.57 -19.49 19.26
N ALA A 461 -0.89 -19.07 18.18
CA ALA A 461 -0.65 -17.66 17.91
C ALA A 461 -1.96 -16.95 17.53
N VAL A 462 -2.82 -17.57 16.71
CA VAL A 462 -4.13 -17.02 16.36
C VAL A 462 -5.00 -16.88 17.59
N PHE A 463 -5.05 -17.92 18.46
CA PHE A 463 -5.77 -17.89 19.74
C PHE A 463 -5.28 -16.74 20.63
N LEU A 464 -3.96 -16.54 20.76
CA LEU A 464 -3.41 -15.46 21.56
C LEU A 464 -3.79 -14.08 20.98
N MET A 465 -3.78 -13.89 19.67
CA MET A 465 -4.26 -12.66 19.02
C MET A 465 -5.74 -12.39 19.31
N GLN A 466 -6.59 -13.42 19.29
CA GLN A 466 -8.00 -13.32 19.66
C GLN A 466 -8.17 -12.92 21.13
N ARG A 467 -7.34 -13.45 22.04
CA ARG A 467 -7.32 -13.06 23.44
C ARG A 467 -6.92 -11.59 23.64
N PHE A 468 -5.90 -11.10 22.93
CA PHE A 468 -5.55 -9.68 22.94
C PHE A 468 -6.70 -8.80 22.43
N LYS A 469 -7.36 -9.22 21.35
CA LYS A 469 -8.54 -8.52 20.84
C LYS A 469 -9.65 -8.45 21.89
N ALA A 470 -10.01 -9.57 22.52
CA ALA A 470 -11.05 -9.61 23.53
C ALA A 470 -10.71 -8.80 24.80
N MET A 471 -9.41 -8.75 25.17
CA MET A 471 -8.94 -7.97 26.32
C MET A 471 -8.98 -6.45 26.06
N LEU A 472 -8.54 -6.00 24.87
CA LEU A 472 -8.37 -4.58 24.53
C LEU A 472 -9.62 -3.96 23.91
N ASP A 473 -10.49 -4.79 23.33
CA ASP A 473 -11.77 -4.39 22.74
C ASP A 473 -12.86 -5.44 23.03
N PRO A 474 -13.33 -5.50 24.27
CA PRO A 474 -14.26 -6.56 24.73
C PRO A 474 -15.62 -6.52 24.02
N LYS A 475 -16.01 -5.38 23.44
CA LYS A 475 -17.25 -5.25 22.65
C LYS A 475 -17.03 -5.49 21.14
N GLY A 476 -15.77 -5.61 20.69
CA GLY A 476 -15.41 -5.82 19.31
C GLY A 476 -15.75 -4.66 18.37
N ILE A 477 -15.86 -3.43 18.88
CA ILE A 477 -16.28 -2.26 18.11
C ILE A 477 -15.21 -1.74 17.14
N LEU A 478 -13.92 -2.00 17.43
CA LEU A 478 -12.81 -1.51 16.62
C LEU A 478 -12.56 -2.39 15.41
N ASN A 479 -12.74 -1.82 14.24
CA ASN A 479 -12.49 -2.42 12.92
C ASN A 479 -13.04 -3.87 12.82
N PRO A 480 -14.33 -4.09 13.09
CA PRO A 480 -14.91 -5.43 13.11
C PRO A 480 -14.80 -6.12 11.74
N TYR A 481 -14.94 -7.44 11.74
CA TYR A 481 -14.89 -8.30 10.55
C TYR A 481 -13.51 -8.45 9.89
N LYS A 482 -12.43 -7.92 10.46
CA LYS A 482 -11.11 -7.85 9.81
C LYS A 482 -10.03 -8.53 10.64
N MET A 483 -8.91 -8.86 9.97
CA MET A 483 -7.66 -9.40 10.51
C MET A 483 -7.78 -10.80 11.11
N LEU A 484 -8.70 -11.04 12.02
CA LEU A 484 -8.86 -12.33 12.69
C LEU A 484 -10.13 -13.04 12.22
N PRO A 485 -10.11 -14.38 12.08
CA PRO A 485 -11.33 -15.15 11.85
C PRO A 485 -12.29 -14.96 13.03
N SER A 486 -13.58 -14.98 12.74
CA SER A 486 -14.61 -14.98 13.78
C SER A 486 -14.38 -16.19 14.68
N GLY A 487 -14.40 -16.02 15.98
CA GLY A 487 -14.28 -17.14 16.92
C GLY A 487 -15.38 -18.16 16.64
N SER A 488 -15.00 -19.42 16.54
CA SER A 488 -15.90 -20.56 16.54
C SER A 488 -16.52 -20.73 17.91
#